data_ec4ca2898dbe5eabab3591722970e5ef
#
_entry.id   ec4ca2898dbe5eabab3591722970e5ef
#
_cell.length_a   1.000
_cell.length_b   1.000
_cell.length_c   1.000
_cell.angle_alpha   90.00
_cell.angle_beta   90.00
_cell.angle_gamma   90.00
#
_symmetry.space_group_name_H-M   'P 1'
#
loop_
_entity.id
_entity.type
_entity.pdbx_description
1 polymer ?
#
loop_
_entity_poly.entity_id
_entity_poly.type
_entity_poly.pdbx_seq_one_letter_code
_entity_poly.pdbx_strand_id
1 'polypeptide(L)'
;VARKFGAQGFSVGLISRNRSRVDALADQLAAEGVPAKGFVADVRDPASIAAALEQVTETLGPIEVLQYSPLPQKDFMRPVLETTPADMVGPVEFSIYGPIAAVHQVLPGMRFLGKNKGTILFVNGGSAVKPGRTVTGTSIAFAGQAAYAQLLNEELAEEGIQVSQLIIGGAIDGTDPKKSPEALAEQLWSLHTERDRFRVQVATD
;
A
#
# COMPACT_ATOMS: atom_id res chain seq x y z
N VAL A 1 2.78 3.76 10.49
CA VAL A 1 3.12 4.54 9.28
C VAL A 1 2.53 5.93 9.35
N ALA A 2 1.18 6.10 9.45
CA ALA A 2 0.53 7.41 9.50
C ALA A 2 1.15 8.37 10.53
N ARG A 3 1.39 7.89 11.77
CA ARG A 3 2.09 8.68 12.80
C ARG A 3 3.51 9.08 12.40
N LYS A 4 4.27 8.16 11.77
CA LYS A 4 5.64 8.43 11.34
C LYS A 4 5.68 9.54 10.29
N PHE A 5 4.88 9.43 9.23
CA PHE A 5 4.81 10.47 8.20
C PHE A 5 4.20 11.77 8.74
N GLY A 6 3.14 11.70 9.55
CA GLY A 6 2.54 12.87 10.19
C GLY A 6 3.52 13.66 11.07
N ALA A 7 4.37 12.97 11.85
CA ALA A 7 5.41 13.59 12.65
C ALA A 7 6.50 14.29 11.80
N GLN A 8 6.56 14.01 10.50
CA GLN A 8 7.44 14.68 9.54
C GLN A 8 6.72 15.78 8.74
N GLY A 9 5.50 16.14 9.14
CA GLY A 9 4.74 17.26 8.55
C GLY A 9 3.78 16.87 7.43
N PHE A 10 3.59 15.58 7.16
CA PHE A 10 2.61 15.14 6.17
C PHE A 10 1.17 15.22 6.72
N SER A 11 0.24 15.68 5.89
CA SER A 11 -1.19 15.42 6.09
C SER A 11 -1.52 14.00 5.64
N VAL A 12 -2.42 13.30 6.35
CA VAL A 12 -2.66 11.88 6.15
C VAL A 12 -4.09 11.62 5.67
N GLY A 13 -4.25 11.11 4.45
CA GLY A 13 -5.51 10.53 3.95
C GLY A 13 -5.59 9.05 4.29
N LEU A 14 -6.57 8.65 5.11
CA LEU A 14 -6.82 7.26 5.45
C LEU A 14 -7.97 6.71 4.60
N ILE A 15 -7.74 5.62 3.86
CA ILE A 15 -8.75 5.01 2.99
C ILE A 15 -9.11 3.61 3.50
N SER A 16 -10.41 3.34 3.68
CA SER A 16 -10.93 2.02 4.03
C SER A 16 -12.40 1.92 3.65
N ARG A 17 -12.94 0.69 3.58
CA ARG A 17 -14.37 0.45 3.32
C ARG A 17 -15.28 0.87 4.49
N ASN A 18 -14.75 0.97 5.69
CA ASN A 18 -15.52 1.23 6.90
C ASN A 18 -15.38 2.70 7.33
N ARG A 19 -16.45 3.49 7.15
CA ARG A 19 -16.52 4.90 7.49
C ARG A 19 -16.16 5.15 8.96
N SER A 20 -16.84 4.49 9.89
CA SER A 20 -16.63 4.73 11.32
C SER A 20 -15.20 4.43 11.77
N ARG A 21 -14.56 3.42 11.14
CA ARG A 21 -13.16 3.06 11.45
C ARG A 21 -12.18 4.11 10.94
N VAL A 22 -12.34 4.61 9.72
CA VAL A 22 -11.39 5.60 9.19
C VAL A 22 -11.55 6.93 9.89
N ASP A 23 -12.77 7.32 10.24
CA ASP A 23 -13.04 8.57 10.97
C ASP A 23 -12.44 8.50 12.37
N ALA A 24 -12.66 7.40 13.12
CA ALA A 24 -12.05 7.22 14.45
C ALA A 24 -10.51 7.24 14.43
N LEU A 25 -9.89 6.65 13.39
CA LEU A 25 -8.45 6.68 13.23
C LEU A 25 -7.94 8.08 12.86
N ALA A 26 -8.67 8.83 12.04
CA ALA A 26 -8.35 10.20 11.70
C ALA A 26 -8.45 11.12 12.93
N ASP A 27 -9.50 10.98 13.72
CA ASP A 27 -9.69 11.72 14.98
C ASP A 27 -8.55 11.43 15.99
N GLN A 28 -8.13 10.15 16.09
CA GLN A 28 -7.00 9.77 16.93
C GLN A 28 -5.70 10.43 16.48
N LEU A 29 -5.42 10.43 15.18
CA LEU A 29 -4.23 11.09 14.63
C LEU A 29 -4.29 12.61 14.83
N ALA A 30 -5.45 13.22 14.64
CA ALA A 30 -5.66 14.65 14.88
C ALA A 30 -5.42 15.03 16.34
N ALA A 31 -5.88 14.22 17.29
CA ALA A 31 -5.59 14.40 18.73
C ALA A 31 -4.10 14.29 19.06
N GLU A 32 -3.32 13.57 18.25
CA GLU A 32 -1.87 13.45 18.35
C GLU A 32 -1.11 14.58 17.58
N GLY A 33 -1.85 15.55 17.00
CA GLY A 33 -1.28 16.67 16.25
C GLY A 33 -0.96 16.37 14.78
N VAL A 34 -1.43 15.24 14.24
CA VAL A 34 -1.25 14.88 12.82
C VAL A 34 -2.51 15.24 12.04
N PRO A 35 -2.45 16.16 11.06
CA PRO A 35 -3.59 16.45 10.19
C PRO A 35 -4.00 15.19 9.44
N ALA A 36 -5.19 14.67 9.71
CA ALA A 36 -5.67 13.44 9.11
C ALA A 36 -7.16 13.49 8.75
N LYS A 37 -7.55 12.78 7.69
CA LYS A 37 -8.96 12.65 7.31
C LYS A 37 -9.24 11.25 6.74
N GLY A 38 -10.43 10.71 7.07
CA GLY A 38 -10.93 9.43 6.58
C GLY A 38 -11.69 9.56 5.27
N PHE A 39 -11.44 8.62 4.35
CA PHE A 39 -12.14 8.49 3.07
C PHE A 39 -12.61 7.05 2.89
N VAL A 40 -13.75 6.86 2.21
CA VAL A 40 -14.30 5.51 2.00
C VAL A 40 -14.06 5.06 0.59
N ALA A 41 -13.42 3.88 0.43
CA ALA A 41 -13.34 3.20 -0.83
C ALA A 41 -13.21 1.67 -0.64
N ASP A 42 -13.66 0.92 -1.64
CA ASP A 42 -13.34 -0.50 -1.78
C ASP A 42 -12.19 -0.64 -2.79
N VAL A 43 -11.08 -1.23 -2.35
CA VAL A 43 -9.91 -1.46 -3.20
C VAL A 43 -10.17 -2.43 -4.35
N ARG A 44 -11.28 -3.17 -4.31
CA ARG A 44 -11.74 -4.06 -5.38
C ARG A 44 -12.55 -3.34 -6.45
N ASP A 45 -12.93 -2.09 -6.20
CA ASP A 45 -13.62 -1.22 -7.15
C ASP A 45 -12.68 -0.09 -7.60
N PRO A 46 -12.13 -0.16 -8.83
CA PRO A 46 -11.23 0.86 -9.37
C PRO A 46 -11.82 2.27 -9.37
N ALA A 47 -13.12 2.41 -9.64
CA ALA A 47 -13.77 3.72 -9.65
C ALA A 47 -13.89 4.30 -8.23
N SER A 48 -14.19 3.46 -7.24
CA SER A 48 -14.25 3.83 -5.83
C SER A 48 -12.89 4.34 -5.32
N ILE A 49 -11.79 3.65 -5.68
CA ILE A 49 -10.42 4.08 -5.33
C ILE A 49 -10.07 5.41 -5.99
N ALA A 50 -10.33 5.57 -7.28
CA ALA A 50 -10.04 6.81 -7.99
C ALA A 50 -10.78 8.01 -7.37
N ALA A 51 -12.08 7.87 -7.12
CA ALA A 51 -12.89 8.91 -6.50
C ALA A 51 -12.42 9.27 -5.09
N ALA A 52 -12.02 8.28 -4.27
CA ALA A 52 -11.50 8.56 -2.94
C ALA A 52 -10.16 9.31 -2.99
N LEU A 53 -9.24 8.95 -3.90
CA LEU A 53 -7.96 9.64 -4.06
C LEU A 53 -8.12 11.06 -4.62
N GLU A 54 -9.13 11.29 -5.48
CA GLU A 54 -9.51 12.63 -5.92
C GLU A 54 -9.96 13.48 -4.72
N GLN A 55 -10.87 12.97 -3.88
CA GLN A 55 -11.30 13.64 -2.65
C GLN A 55 -10.12 13.91 -1.68
N VAL A 56 -9.15 13.01 -1.58
CA VAL A 56 -7.91 13.25 -0.81
C VAL A 56 -7.19 14.46 -1.36
N THR A 57 -6.99 14.52 -2.68
CA THR A 57 -6.30 15.64 -3.34
C THR A 57 -7.04 16.96 -3.15
N GLU A 58 -8.35 16.99 -3.30
CA GLU A 58 -9.18 18.17 -3.08
C GLU A 58 -9.14 18.68 -1.63
N THR A 59 -9.04 17.76 -0.67
CA THR A 59 -9.12 18.09 0.76
C THR A 59 -7.77 18.40 1.38
N LEU A 60 -6.74 17.62 1.04
CA LEU A 60 -5.42 17.65 1.71
C LEU A 60 -4.30 18.15 0.79
N GLY A 61 -4.59 18.40 -0.47
CA GLY A 61 -3.62 18.80 -1.47
C GLY A 61 -3.02 17.62 -2.24
N PRO A 62 -2.05 17.89 -3.13
CA PRO A 62 -1.43 16.88 -3.99
C PRO A 62 -0.83 15.73 -3.18
N ILE A 63 -1.06 14.49 -3.65
CA ILE A 63 -0.55 13.28 -3.00
C ILE A 63 0.92 13.10 -3.36
N GLU A 64 1.81 13.32 -2.38
CA GLU A 64 3.24 13.07 -2.53
C GLU A 64 3.59 11.60 -2.31
N VAL A 65 2.91 10.93 -1.37
CA VAL A 65 3.17 9.52 -1.04
C VAL A 65 1.89 8.71 -1.13
N LEU A 66 1.89 7.70 -2.00
CA LEU A 66 0.87 6.67 -2.04
C LEU A 66 1.38 5.41 -1.34
N GLN A 67 0.78 5.02 -0.22
CA GLN A 67 1.02 3.71 0.37
C GLN A 67 -0.16 2.77 0.09
N TYR A 68 0.09 1.70 -0.67
CA TYR A 68 -0.88 0.66 -0.97
C TYR A 68 -0.61 -0.59 -0.15
N SER A 69 -1.42 -0.80 0.89
CA SER A 69 -1.22 -1.90 1.85
C SER A 69 -2.53 -2.43 2.44
N PRO A 70 -3.55 -2.71 1.65
CA PRO A 70 -4.79 -3.26 2.18
C PRO A 70 -4.56 -4.68 2.74
N LEU A 71 -5.30 -5.04 3.79
CA LEU A 71 -5.23 -6.37 4.37
C LEU A 71 -6.03 -7.36 3.51
N PRO A 72 -5.43 -8.47 3.04
CA PRO A 72 -6.14 -9.45 2.23
C PRO A 72 -7.26 -10.15 3.01
N GLN A 73 -8.31 -10.53 2.30
CA GLN A 73 -9.46 -11.24 2.86
C GLN A 73 -9.12 -12.72 3.07
N LYS A 74 -9.74 -13.35 4.06
CA LYS A 74 -9.52 -14.78 4.36
C LYS A 74 -9.87 -15.68 3.17
N ASP A 75 -10.89 -15.31 2.38
CA ASP A 75 -11.33 -16.07 1.20
C ASP A 75 -10.27 -16.16 0.10
N PHE A 76 -9.23 -15.30 0.14
CA PHE A 76 -8.09 -15.37 -0.78
C PHE A 76 -7.09 -16.47 -0.39
N MET A 77 -7.23 -17.05 0.81
CA MET A 77 -6.31 -18.02 1.39
C MET A 77 -6.88 -19.43 1.23
N ARG A 78 -6.94 -19.93 -0.01
CA ARG A 78 -7.37 -21.29 -0.32
C ARG A 78 -6.20 -22.18 -0.70
N PRO A 79 -6.29 -23.51 -0.42
CA PRO A 79 -5.34 -24.49 -0.95
C PRO A 79 -5.32 -24.51 -2.48
N VAL A 80 -4.17 -24.80 -3.06
CA VAL A 80 -3.98 -24.71 -4.52
C VAL A 80 -4.92 -25.61 -5.32
N LEU A 81 -5.20 -26.83 -4.82
CA LEU A 81 -6.09 -27.78 -5.50
C LEU A 81 -7.59 -27.49 -5.29
N GLU A 82 -7.91 -26.58 -4.37
CA GLU A 82 -9.28 -26.13 -4.08
C GLU A 82 -9.59 -24.77 -4.71
N THR A 83 -8.59 -24.14 -5.35
CA THR A 83 -8.74 -22.81 -5.93
C THR A 83 -9.34 -22.91 -7.34
N THR A 84 -10.47 -22.27 -7.56
CA THR A 84 -11.14 -22.16 -8.85
C THR A 84 -10.88 -20.80 -9.51
N PRO A 85 -11.19 -20.63 -10.82
CA PRO A 85 -11.12 -19.31 -11.45
C PRO A 85 -11.98 -18.25 -10.74
N ALA A 86 -13.13 -18.61 -10.21
CA ALA A 86 -14.01 -17.71 -9.47
C ALA A 86 -13.34 -17.18 -8.16
N ASP A 87 -12.56 -18.03 -7.50
CA ASP A 87 -11.82 -17.64 -6.29
C ASP A 87 -10.69 -16.65 -6.56
N MET A 88 -10.24 -16.54 -7.82
CA MET A 88 -9.19 -15.61 -8.22
C MET A 88 -9.69 -14.20 -8.52
N VAL A 89 -10.99 -14.00 -8.73
CA VAL A 89 -11.56 -12.67 -9.05
C VAL A 89 -11.20 -11.66 -7.96
N GLY A 90 -11.53 -11.96 -6.70
CA GLY A 90 -11.24 -11.06 -5.58
C GLY A 90 -9.74 -10.74 -5.39
N PRO A 91 -8.84 -11.74 -5.36
CA PRO A 91 -7.40 -11.48 -5.31
C PRO A 91 -6.88 -10.59 -6.45
N VAL A 92 -7.37 -10.78 -7.68
CA VAL A 92 -6.97 -9.97 -8.85
C VAL A 92 -7.50 -8.54 -8.73
N GLU A 93 -8.77 -8.35 -8.41
CA GLU A 93 -9.33 -7.01 -8.16
C GLU A 93 -8.53 -6.27 -7.09
N PHE A 94 -8.25 -6.96 -5.98
CA PHE A 94 -7.58 -6.41 -4.81
C PHE A 94 -6.11 -6.05 -5.04
N SER A 95 -5.34 -6.90 -5.73
CA SER A 95 -3.89 -6.78 -5.82
C SER A 95 -3.39 -6.34 -7.20
N ILE A 96 -4.24 -6.36 -8.22
CA ILE A 96 -3.87 -5.97 -9.59
C ILE A 96 -4.66 -4.73 -10.01
N TYR A 97 -5.99 -4.80 -10.06
CA TYR A 97 -6.78 -3.69 -10.56
C TYR A 97 -6.79 -2.48 -9.61
N GLY A 98 -6.94 -2.73 -8.30
CA GLY A 98 -6.93 -1.66 -7.30
C GLY A 98 -5.65 -0.83 -7.31
N PRO A 99 -4.45 -1.42 -7.21
CA PRO A 99 -3.21 -0.65 -7.24
C PRO A 99 -2.96 0.03 -8.59
N ILE A 100 -3.34 -0.59 -9.73
CA ILE A 100 -3.25 0.07 -11.04
C ILE A 100 -4.12 1.33 -11.05
N ALA A 101 -5.37 1.25 -10.61
CA ALA A 101 -6.27 2.41 -10.54
C ALA A 101 -5.73 3.50 -9.59
N ALA A 102 -5.21 3.10 -8.43
CA ALA A 102 -4.63 4.04 -7.46
C ALA A 102 -3.42 4.79 -8.05
N VAL A 103 -2.51 4.09 -8.70
CA VAL A 103 -1.33 4.69 -9.33
C VAL A 103 -1.74 5.64 -10.46
N HIS A 104 -2.63 5.21 -11.35
CA HIS A 104 -3.13 6.07 -12.44
C HIS A 104 -3.75 7.36 -11.92
N GLN A 105 -4.48 7.31 -10.81
CA GLN A 105 -5.11 8.48 -10.22
C GLN A 105 -4.11 9.46 -9.62
N VAL A 106 -3.06 8.99 -8.93
CA VAL A 106 -2.12 9.89 -8.24
C VAL A 106 -0.96 10.36 -9.12
N LEU A 107 -0.60 9.61 -10.15
CA LEU A 107 0.60 9.86 -10.96
C LEU A 107 0.63 11.26 -11.61
N PRO A 108 -0.45 11.80 -12.20
CA PRO A 108 -0.43 13.16 -12.73
C PRO A 108 -0.09 14.22 -11.68
N GLY A 109 -0.64 14.10 -10.47
CA GLY A 109 -0.34 14.98 -9.34
C GLY A 109 1.10 14.85 -8.87
N MET A 110 1.64 13.63 -8.79
CA MET A 110 3.05 13.40 -8.44
C MET A 110 4.00 14.03 -9.45
N ARG A 111 3.70 13.95 -10.74
CA ARG A 111 4.48 14.62 -11.81
C ARG A 111 4.44 16.12 -11.65
N PHE A 112 3.29 16.69 -11.28
CA PHE A 112 3.13 18.13 -11.05
C PHE A 112 3.95 18.63 -9.85
N LEU A 113 4.17 17.81 -8.81
CA LEU A 113 5.02 18.15 -7.67
C LEU A 113 6.51 18.33 -8.07
N GLY A 114 6.89 17.79 -9.20
CA GLY A 114 8.25 17.88 -9.74
C GLY A 114 9.14 16.70 -9.40
N LYS A 115 10.33 16.69 -9.99
CA LYS A 115 11.28 15.59 -9.89
C LYS A 115 11.71 15.31 -8.45
N ASN A 116 11.83 14.05 -8.10
CA ASN A 116 12.23 13.54 -6.77
C ASN A 116 11.25 13.83 -5.63
N LYS A 117 9.97 14.07 -5.92
CA LYS A 117 8.93 14.30 -4.92
C LYS A 117 8.00 13.11 -4.74
N GLY A 118 7.48 12.52 -5.82
CA GLY A 118 6.52 11.42 -5.74
C GLY A 118 7.13 10.13 -5.18
N THR A 119 6.36 9.39 -4.38
CA THR A 119 6.73 8.06 -3.87
C THR A 119 5.54 7.13 -3.84
N ILE A 120 5.71 5.90 -4.35
CA ILE A 120 4.71 4.83 -4.31
C ILE A 120 5.29 3.67 -3.50
N LEU A 121 4.60 3.30 -2.43
CA LEU A 121 5.01 2.25 -1.50
C LEU A 121 4.00 1.10 -1.52
N PHE A 122 4.43 -0.06 -2.01
CA PHE A 122 3.66 -1.29 -1.92
C PHE A 122 4.07 -2.11 -0.70
N VAL A 123 3.10 -2.66 0.03
CA VAL A 123 3.36 -3.55 1.16
C VAL A 123 2.63 -4.87 0.92
N ASN A 124 3.39 -5.96 0.90
CA ASN A 124 2.87 -7.30 0.65
C ASN A 124 3.32 -8.30 1.72
N GLY A 125 2.55 -9.36 1.85
CA GLY A 125 2.98 -10.53 2.62
C GLY A 125 4.07 -11.34 1.89
N GLY A 126 4.74 -12.22 2.62
CA GLY A 126 5.83 -13.07 2.10
C GLY A 126 5.45 -13.94 0.90
N SER A 127 4.16 -14.22 0.70
CA SER A 127 3.67 -14.99 -0.46
C SER A 127 3.90 -14.29 -1.81
N ALA A 128 4.23 -13.01 -1.82
CA ALA A 128 4.64 -12.28 -3.03
C ALA A 128 5.94 -12.84 -3.66
N VAL A 129 6.84 -13.38 -2.83
CA VAL A 129 8.16 -13.88 -3.25
C VAL A 129 8.38 -15.35 -2.95
N LYS A 130 7.62 -15.91 -1.98
CA LYS A 130 7.65 -17.33 -1.60
C LYS A 130 6.22 -17.86 -1.59
N PRO A 131 5.71 -18.38 -2.72
CA PRO A 131 4.34 -18.86 -2.82
C PRO A 131 4.01 -19.96 -1.79
N GLY A 132 2.82 -19.87 -1.19
CA GLY A 132 2.35 -20.84 -0.21
C GLY A 132 1.19 -21.68 -0.75
N ARG A 133 1.24 -23.01 -0.55
CA ARG A 133 0.22 -23.94 -1.05
C ARG A 133 -1.19 -23.73 -0.50
N THR A 134 -1.30 -23.07 0.63
CA THR A 134 -2.57 -22.82 1.34
C THR A 134 -3.09 -21.39 1.19
N VAL A 135 -2.38 -20.55 0.41
CA VAL A 135 -2.69 -19.14 0.23
C VAL A 135 -2.57 -18.77 -1.27
N THR A 136 -3.19 -19.57 -2.12
CA THR A 136 -3.03 -19.50 -3.59
C THR A 136 -3.39 -18.13 -4.15
N GLY A 137 -4.54 -17.57 -3.78
CA GLY A 137 -4.99 -16.28 -4.28
C GLY A 137 -4.00 -15.15 -3.99
N THR A 138 -3.53 -15.03 -2.73
CA THR A 138 -2.52 -14.05 -2.36
C THR A 138 -1.16 -14.35 -2.98
N SER A 139 -0.77 -15.62 -3.13
CA SER A 139 0.50 -15.99 -3.77
C SER A 139 0.55 -15.53 -5.22
N ILE A 140 -0.48 -15.79 -6.00
CA ILE A 140 -0.55 -15.41 -7.42
C ILE A 140 -0.70 -13.90 -7.57
N ALA A 141 -1.65 -13.30 -6.86
CA ALA A 141 -1.97 -11.89 -7.02
C ALA A 141 -0.88 -10.96 -6.46
N PHE A 142 -0.24 -11.31 -5.34
CA PHE A 142 0.89 -10.55 -4.82
C PHE A 142 2.14 -10.66 -5.68
N ALA A 143 2.39 -11.82 -6.31
CA ALA A 143 3.47 -11.95 -7.29
C ALA A 143 3.22 -11.05 -8.51
N GLY A 144 1.98 -10.98 -9.00
CA GLY A 144 1.59 -10.03 -10.04
C GLY A 144 1.75 -8.58 -9.63
N GLN A 145 1.35 -8.22 -8.40
CA GLN A 145 1.58 -6.87 -7.88
C GLN A 145 3.08 -6.55 -7.74
N ALA A 146 3.90 -7.52 -7.32
CA ALA A 146 5.34 -7.34 -7.21
C ALA A 146 6.00 -7.10 -8.58
N ALA A 147 5.53 -7.78 -9.63
CA ALA A 147 5.95 -7.53 -11.01
C ALA A 147 5.52 -6.12 -11.46
N TYR A 148 4.27 -5.72 -11.20
CA TYR A 148 3.78 -4.38 -11.52
C TYR A 148 4.59 -3.28 -10.82
N ALA A 149 4.89 -3.45 -9.54
CA ALA A 149 5.71 -2.51 -8.78
C ALA A 149 7.13 -2.37 -9.36
N GLN A 150 7.73 -3.49 -9.83
CA GLN A 150 9.04 -3.45 -10.48
C GLN A 150 9.00 -2.71 -11.81
N LEU A 151 8.01 -2.98 -12.66
CA LEU A 151 7.83 -2.27 -13.92
C LEU A 151 7.64 -0.77 -13.72
N LEU A 152 6.85 -0.38 -12.72
CA LEU A 152 6.69 1.03 -12.36
C LEU A 152 8.00 1.66 -11.89
N ASN A 153 8.79 0.94 -11.08
CA ASN A 153 10.08 1.45 -10.61
C ASN A 153 11.05 1.72 -11.76
N GLU A 154 11.10 0.82 -12.73
CA GLU A 154 11.93 0.96 -13.93
C GLU A 154 11.46 2.13 -14.81
N GLU A 155 10.15 2.23 -15.07
CA GLU A 155 9.56 3.25 -15.94
C GLU A 155 9.64 4.66 -15.35
N LEU A 156 9.40 4.80 -14.03
CA LEU A 156 9.31 6.11 -13.36
C LEU A 156 10.67 6.62 -12.83
N ALA A 157 11.74 5.85 -12.97
CA ALA A 157 13.07 6.20 -12.45
C ALA A 157 13.59 7.53 -13.05
N GLU A 158 13.44 7.74 -14.36
CA GLU A 158 13.88 8.95 -15.04
C GLU A 158 13.06 10.19 -14.64
N GLU A 159 11.79 9.98 -14.28
CA GLU A 159 10.93 11.04 -13.75
C GLU A 159 11.25 11.38 -12.29
N GLY A 160 12.07 10.55 -11.62
CA GLY A 160 12.43 10.71 -10.21
C GLY A 160 11.26 10.40 -9.26
N ILE A 161 10.28 9.60 -9.70
CA ILE A 161 9.22 9.09 -8.82
C ILE A 161 9.69 7.75 -8.26
N GLN A 162 9.85 7.70 -6.94
CA GLN A 162 10.29 6.48 -6.26
C GLN A 162 9.16 5.46 -6.19
N VAL A 163 9.45 4.24 -6.61
CA VAL A 163 8.57 3.10 -6.36
C VAL A 163 9.31 2.07 -5.53
N SER A 164 8.75 1.68 -4.39
CA SER A 164 9.39 0.69 -3.52
C SER A 164 8.39 -0.32 -2.99
N GLN A 165 8.90 -1.50 -2.62
CA GLN A 165 8.13 -2.60 -2.08
C GLN A 165 8.71 -3.09 -0.76
N LEU A 166 7.86 -3.13 0.27
CA LEU A 166 8.15 -3.78 1.55
C LEU A 166 7.43 -5.13 1.60
N ILE A 167 8.18 -6.22 1.75
CA ILE A 167 7.64 -7.57 1.90
C ILE A 167 7.81 -8.02 3.35
N ILE A 168 6.68 -8.37 3.98
CA ILE A 168 6.65 -8.78 5.39
C ILE A 168 6.31 -10.27 5.45
N GLY A 169 7.28 -11.08 5.85
CA GLY A 169 7.09 -12.52 6.06
C GLY A 169 6.43 -12.83 7.40
N GLY A 170 5.41 -13.70 7.39
CA GLY A 170 4.70 -14.12 8.61
C GLY A 170 3.78 -13.04 9.21
N ALA A 171 3.42 -13.21 10.47
CA ALA A 171 2.49 -12.33 11.19
C ALA A 171 3.18 -11.07 11.73
N ILE A 172 2.39 -10.01 11.89
CA ILE A 172 2.74 -8.81 12.66
C ILE A 172 2.04 -8.96 14.00
N ASP A 173 2.64 -9.71 14.91
CA ASP A 173 2.03 -10.14 16.19
C ASP A 173 2.80 -9.65 17.42
N GLY A 174 3.86 -8.84 17.21
CA GLY A 174 4.69 -8.31 18.27
C GLY A 174 5.79 -9.25 18.78
N THR A 175 5.91 -10.46 18.25
CA THR A 175 6.95 -11.43 18.66
C THR A 175 8.32 -11.11 18.06
N ASP A 176 8.35 -10.52 16.87
CA ASP A 176 9.56 -10.13 16.18
C ASP A 176 9.72 -8.58 16.21
N PRO A 177 10.73 -8.05 16.90
CA PRO A 177 10.97 -6.60 16.96
C PRO A 177 11.15 -5.93 15.58
N LYS A 178 11.67 -6.66 14.58
CA LYS A 178 11.84 -6.17 13.21
C LYS A 178 10.50 -5.97 12.49
N LYS A 179 9.44 -6.60 13.00
CA LYS A 179 8.06 -6.50 12.49
C LYS A 179 7.14 -5.71 13.39
N SER A 180 7.69 -5.00 14.39
CA SER A 180 6.88 -4.05 15.16
C SER A 180 6.30 -2.97 14.24
N PRO A 181 5.11 -2.42 14.53
CA PRO A 181 4.53 -1.32 13.76
C PRO A 181 5.48 -0.14 13.57
N GLU A 182 6.30 0.14 14.58
CA GLU A 182 7.30 1.21 14.57
C GLU A 182 8.45 0.89 13.61
N ALA A 183 9.02 -0.33 13.68
CA ALA A 183 10.11 -0.76 12.80
C ALA A 183 9.66 -0.78 11.33
N LEU A 184 8.44 -1.26 11.05
CA LEU A 184 7.88 -1.26 9.70
C LEU A 184 7.60 0.17 9.19
N ALA A 185 7.16 1.06 10.06
CA ALA A 185 6.97 2.47 9.70
C ALA A 185 8.30 3.16 9.38
N GLU A 186 9.37 2.83 10.13
CA GLU A 186 10.72 3.31 9.87
C GLU A 186 11.26 2.80 8.54
N GLN A 187 11.05 1.53 8.21
CA GLN A 187 11.43 0.97 6.91
C GLN A 187 10.74 1.70 5.74
N LEU A 188 9.44 1.96 5.85
CA LEU A 188 8.70 2.69 4.82
C LEU A 188 9.16 4.15 4.71
N TRP A 189 9.50 4.77 5.83
CA TRP A 189 10.07 6.12 5.85
C TRP A 189 11.44 6.15 5.18
N SER A 190 12.33 5.22 5.50
CA SER A 190 13.64 5.07 4.85
C SER A 190 13.52 4.87 3.34
N LEU A 191 12.60 4.01 2.87
CA LEU A 191 12.33 3.83 1.44
C LEU A 191 11.87 5.12 0.74
N HIS A 192 11.10 5.96 1.44
CA HIS A 192 10.67 7.26 0.92
C HIS A 192 11.81 8.28 0.86
N THR A 193 12.66 8.34 1.88
CA THR A 193 13.67 9.40 2.04
C THR A 193 15.01 9.08 1.38
N GLU A 194 15.49 7.84 1.52
CA GLU A 194 16.78 7.40 0.97
C GLU A 194 16.70 7.13 -0.53
N ARG A 195 15.56 6.60 -1.03
CA ARG A 195 15.25 6.39 -2.45
C ARG A 195 16.29 5.54 -3.20
N ASP A 196 16.99 4.66 -2.47
CA ASP A 196 18.13 3.87 -2.96
C ASP A 196 17.78 2.39 -3.22
N ARG A 197 16.58 1.95 -2.81
CA ARG A 197 16.15 0.55 -2.87
C ARG A 197 14.75 0.40 -3.44
N PHE A 198 14.61 -0.54 -4.35
CA PHE A 198 13.28 -0.96 -4.82
C PHE A 198 12.58 -1.86 -3.79
N ARG A 199 13.29 -2.84 -3.21
CA ARG A 199 12.63 -3.86 -2.35
C ARG A 199 13.38 -4.09 -1.06
N VAL A 200 12.60 -4.15 0.02
CA VAL A 200 13.06 -4.61 1.34
C VAL A 200 12.21 -5.82 1.75
N GLN A 201 12.84 -6.84 2.28
CA GLN A 201 12.17 -8.01 2.86
C GLN A 201 12.45 -8.06 4.36
N VAL A 202 11.37 -8.08 5.15
CA VAL A 202 11.42 -8.41 6.56
C VAL A 202 10.93 -9.84 6.69
N ALA A 203 11.89 -10.77 6.67
CA ALA A 203 11.62 -12.20 6.76
C ALA A 203 11.64 -12.69 8.22
N THR A 204 10.86 -13.74 8.51
CA THR A 204 11.20 -14.69 9.56
C THR A 204 12.31 -15.57 9.04
N ASP A 205 13.38 -15.67 9.78
CA ASP A 205 14.46 -16.64 9.57
C ASP A 205 13.90 -18.07 9.59
#